data_bca7481c730cb5fabe3e6e18bc55d198
#
_entry.id   bca7481c730cb5fabe3e6e18bc55d198
#
_cell.length_a   1.000
_cell.length_b   1.000
_cell.length_c   1.000
_cell.angle_alpha   90.00
_cell.angle_beta   90.00
_cell.angle_gamma   90.00
#
_symmetry.space_group_name_H-M   'P 1'
#
loop_
_entity.id
_entity.type
_entity.pdbx_description
1 polymer ?
#
loop_
_entity_poly.entity_id
_entity_poly.type
_entity_poly.pdbx_seq_one_letter_code
_entity_poly.pdbx_strand_id
1 'polypeptide(L)'
;MVAKEYRDSFAGTELGAVLAGTGVRRLVLTGAQSQYCVQTTALSALHHGHDVSLVGDAHTTSPATVPDGDLPAGTIVQFVNSCFGGLRHPGRSTEVVAAADVAL
;
A
#
# COMPACT_ATOMS: atom_id res chain seq x y z
N MET A 1 -12.23 14.12 0.42
CA MET A 1 -10.97 13.67 1.05
C MET A 1 -11.26 13.04 2.40
N VAL A 2 -10.59 11.95 2.72
CA VAL A 2 -10.74 11.26 4.00
C VAL A 2 -9.50 11.56 4.85
N ALA A 3 -9.70 12.17 6.00
CA ALA A 3 -8.63 12.43 6.96
C ALA A 3 -8.35 11.19 7.80
N LYS A 4 -7.08 10.98 8.16
CA LYS A 4 -6.67 9.79 8.91
C LYS A 4 -5.67 10.16 10.01
N GLU A 5 -5.66 9.36 11.08
CA GLU A 5 -4.76 9.53 12.22
C GLU A 5 -3.82 8.33 12.42
N TYR A 6 -4.09 7.21 11.77
CA TYR A 6 -3.32 5.97 11.91
C TYR A 6 -2.63 5.62 10.61
N ARG A 7 -1.63 4.72 10.66
CA ARG A 7 -0.95 4.25 9.45
C ARG A 7 -1.93 3.62 8.47
N ASP A 8 -2.82 2.79 8.97
CA ASP A 8 -3.89 2.19 8.17
C ASP A 8 -4.93 3.26 7.84
N SER A 9 -5.11 3.54 6.57
CA SER A 9 -6.07 4.53 6.10
C SER A 9 -7.53 4.12 6.35
N PHE A 10 -7.79 2.86 6.61
CA PHE A 10 -9.13 2.37 6.97
C PHE A 10 -9.42 2.53 8.45
N ALA A 11 -8.40 2.57 9.29
CA ALA A 11 -8.56 2.60 10.74
C ALA A 11 -9.13 3.95 11.22
N GLY A 12 -10.27 3.90 11.90
CA GLY A 12 -10.92 5.10 12.43
C GLY A 12 -11.36 6.10 11.36
N THR A 13 -11.62 5.64 10.13
CA THR A 13 -12.03 6.51 9.02
C THR A 13 -13.28 5.98 8.33
N GLU A 14 -13.84 6.81 7.46
CA GLU A 14 -14.96 6.45 6.60
C GLU A 14 -14.54 5.78 5.30
N LEU A 15 -13.25 5.56 5.08
CA LEU A 15 -12.75 5.09 3.79
C LEU A 15 -13.41 3.79 3.35
N GLY A 16 -13.53 2.82 4.24
CA GLY A 16 -14.18 1.55 3.93
C GLY A 16 -15.62 1.73 3.45
N ALA A 17 -16.39 2.58 4.13
CA ALA A 17 -17.78 2.87 3.76
C ALA A 17 -17.86 3.61 2.43
N VAL A 18 -16.98 4.58 2.21
CA VAL A 18 -16.92 5.34 0.94
C VAL A 18 -16.65 4.40 -0.22
N LEU A 19 -15.65 3.52 -0.09
CA LEU A 19 -15.31 2.57 -1.16
C LEU A 19 -16.40 1.55 -1.39
N ALA A 20 -17.02 1.03 -0.33
CA ALA A 20 -18.14 0.12 -0.45
C ALA A 20 -19.33 0.76 -1.18
N GLY A 21 -19.59 2.03 -0.92
CA GLY A 21 -20.68 2.78 -1.56
C GLY A 21 -20.43 3.04 -3.04
N THR A 22 -19.17 3.04 -3.49
CA THR A 22 -18.83 3.26 -4.91
C THR A 22 -18.71 1.96 -5.70
N GLY A 23 -18.73 0.81 -5.04
CA GLY A 23 -18.57 -0.48 -5.71
C GLY A 23 -17.16 -0.75 -6.24
N VAL A 24 -16.16 -0.04 -5.74
CA VAL A 24 -14.77 -0.20 -6.16
C VAL A 24 -14.25 -1.57 -5.74
N ARG A 25 -13.65 -2.30 -6.67
CA ARG A 25 -13.07 -3.61 -6.41
C ARG A 25 -11.56 -3.54 -6.27
N ARG A 26 -10.88 -2.82 -7.14
CA ARG A 26 -9.42 -2.70 -7.15
C ARG A 26 -9.00 -1.32 -6.68
N LEU A 27 -8.00 -1.30 -5.80
CA LEU A 27 -7.36 -0.06 -5.36
C LEU A 27 -5.95 0.00 -5.95
N VAL A 28 -5.60 1.17 -6.47
CA VAL A 28 -4.26 1.48 -6.93
C VAL A 28 -3.62 2.37 -5.85
N LEU A 29 -2.54 1.89 -5.24
CA LEU A 29 -1.93 2.57 -4.10
C LEU A 29 -0.62 3.22 -4.46
N THR A 30 -0.47 4.47 -4.04
CA THR A 30 0.74 5.28 -4.14
C THR A 30 0.93 6.02 -2.83
N GLY A 31 2.05 6.73 -2.69
CA GLY A 31 2.22 7.68 -1.60
C GLY A 31 3.37 7.38 -0.67
N ALA A 32 3.20 7.66 0.63
CA ALA A 32 4.24 7.57 1.64
C ALA A 32 3.62 7.29 3.03
N GLN A 33 4.36 6.70 3.90
CA GLN A 33 5.70 6.12 3.73
C GLN A 33 5.60 4.64 3.46
N SER A 34 6.51 4.12 2.65
CA SER A 34 6.46 2.76 2.08
C SER A 34 6.21 1.66 3.11
N GLN A 35 7.02 1.60 4.17
CA GLN A 35 6.95 0.55 5.18
C GLN A 35 5.88 0.81 6.25
N TYR A 36 5.30 1.99 6.26
CA TYR A 36 4.30 2.39 7.25
C TYR A 36 2.91 2.50 6.61
N CYS A 37 2.50 3.70 6.23
CA CYS A 37 1.14 3.95 5.75
C CYS A 37 0.81 3.16 4.48
N VAL A 38 1.74 3.07 3.55
CA VAL A 38 1.51 2.39 2.27
C VAL A 38 1.32 0.89 2.48
N GLN A 39 2.28 0.24 3.12
CA GLN A 39 2.21 -1.21 3.35
C GLN A 39 1.02 -1.58 4.25
N THR A 40 0.82 -0.84 5.33
CA THR A 40 -0.28 -1.11 6.26
C THR A 40 -1.64 -0.97 5.58
N THR A 41 -1.83 0.09 4.80
CA THR A 41 -3.09 0.30 4.06
C THR A 41 -3.29 -0.76 2.98
N ALA A 42 -2.23 -1.17 2.29
CA ALA A 42 -2.32 -2.22 1.27
C ALA A 42 -2.82 -3.54 1.87
N LEU A 43 -2.25 -3.95 3.00
CA LEU A 43 -2.69 -5.16 3.69
C LEU A 43 -4.12 -5.04 4.20
N SER A 44 -4.48 -3.89 4.77
CA SER A 44 -5.83 -3.62 5.26
C SER A 44 -6.85 -3.66 4.12
N ALA A 45 -6.49 -3.12 2.95
CA ALA A 45 -7.37 -3.14 1.78
C ALA A 45 -7.75 -4.57 1.38
N LEU A 46 -6.81 -5.51 1.43
CA LEU A 46 -7.10 -6.92 1.15
C LEU A 46 -8.11 -7.48 2.15
N HIS A 47 -7.96 -7.18 3.43
CA HIS A 47 -8.91 -7.61 4.46
C HIS A 47 -10.29 -6.99 4.28
N HIS A 48 -10.36 -5.79 3.71
CA HIS A 48 -11.63 -5.12 3.41
C HIS A 48 -12.26 -5.56 2.08
N GLY A 49 -11.65 -6.53 1.41
CA GLY A 49 -12.25 -7.14 0.22
C GLY A 49 -11.85 -6.51 -1.10
N HIS A 50 -10.76 -5.76 -1.14
CA HIS A 50 -10.27 -5.13 -2.38
C HIS A 50 -9.11 -5.92 -2.97
N ASP A 51 -9.01 -5.93 -4.29
CA ASP A 51 -7.78 -6.24 -5.00
C ASP A 51 -6.87 -5.02 -4.92
N VAL A 52 -5.57 -5.21 -4.90
CA VAL A 52 -4.62 -4.11 -4.73
C VAL A 52 -3.52 -4.16 -5.79
N SER A 53 -3.32 -3.03 -6.44
CA SER A 53 -2.16 -2.76 -7.27
C SER A 53 -1.29 -1.73 -6.55
N LEU A 54 -0.11 -2.15 -6.12
CA LEU A 54 0.88 -1.24 -5.56
C LEU A 54 1.74 -0.69 -6.69
N VAL A 55 1.80 0.63 -6.81
CA VAL A 55 2.63 1.26 -7.85
C VAL A 55 4.06 1.33 -7.33
N GLY A 56 4.89 0.41 -7.79
CA GLY A 56 6.20 0.15 -7.22
C GLY A 56 7.21 1.28 -7.33
N ASP A 57 7.02 2.21 -8.26
CA ASP A 57 7.85 3.40 -8.45
C ASP A 57 7.14 4.70 -8.05
N ALA A 58 6.02 4.60 -7.34
CA ALA A 58 5.25 5.77 -6.91
C ALA A 58 4.93 5.77 -5.41
N HIS A 59 5.74 5.08 -4.62
CA HIS A 59 5.73 5.25 -3.18
C HIS A 59 7.14 5.53 -2.68
N THR A 60 7.24 6.21 -1.56
CA THR A 60 8.51 6.71 -1.07
C THR A 60 8.57 6.69 0.46
N THR A 61 9.78 6.88 0.97
CA THR A 61 10.02 6.95 2.40
C THR A 61 11.30 7.73 2.66
N SER A 62 11.60 7.92 3.93
CA SER A 62 12.90 8.44 4.38
C SER A 62 13.83 7.28 4.73
N PRO A 63 15.15 7.48 4.71
CA PRO A 63 16.07 6.49 5.24
C PRO A 63 15.73 6.12 6.67
N ALA A 64 15.95 4.88 7.05
CA ALA A 64 15.69 4.39 8.41
C ALA A 64 16.99 3.94 9.08
N THR A 65 17.05 4.10 10.39
CA THR A 65 18.18 3.62 11.19
C THR A 65 17.78 2.34 11.92
N VAL A 66 18.61 1.31 11.79
CA VAL A 66 18.48 0.05 12.50
C VAL A 66 19.76 -0.21 13.30
N PRO A 67 19.78 -1.18 14.25
CA PRO A 67 20.95 -1.41 15.09
C PRO A 67 22.27 -1.62 14.33
N ASP A 68 22.21 -2.23 13.15
CA ASP A 68 23.38 -2.53 12.34
C ASP A 68 23.71 -1.46 11.29
N GLY A 69 23.05 -0.31 11.33
CA GLY A 69 23.34 0.80 10.41
C GLY A 69 22.10 1.42 9.81
N ASP A 70 22.31 2.17 8.74
CA ASP A 70 21.22 2.87 8.06
C ASP A 70 20.70 2.07 6.86
N LEU A 71 19.39 2.17 6.64
CA LEU A 71 18.74 1.65 5.45
C LEU A 71 18.40 2.80 4.51
N PRO A 72 18.97 2.84 3.29
CA PRO A 72 18.61 3.85 2.30
C PRO A 72 17.12 3.75 1.92
N ALA A 73 16.51 4.89 1.59
CA ALA A 73 15.10 4.93 1.20
C ALA A 73 14.79 3.99 0.03
N GLY A 74 15.63 3.98 -0.99
CA GLY A 74 15.42 3.09 -2.15
C GLY A 74 15.45 1.61 -1.80
N THR A 75 16.29 1.21 -0.84
CA THR A 75 16.33 -0.17 -0.35
C THR A 75 15.01 -0.54 0.33
N ILE A 76 14.46 0.35 1.14
CA ILE A 76 13.19 0.13 1.83
C ILE A 76 12.05 0.00 0.80
N VAL A 77 12.00 0.88 -0.19
CA VAL A 77 11.00 0.83 -1.26
C VAL A 77 11.05 -0.53 -1.98
N GLN A 78 12.25 -0.96 -2.37
CA GLN A 78 12.43 -2.24 -3.05
C GLN A 78 12.03 -3.42 -2.17
N PHE A 79 12.34 -3.36 -0.89
CA PHE A 79 11.96 -4.41 0.05
C PHE A 79 10.45 -4.52 0.21
N VAL A 80 9.75 -3.39 0.35
CA VAL A 80 8.29 -3.37 0.43
C VAL A 80 7.67 -3.93 -0.86
N ASN A 81 8.19 -3.56 -2.01
CA ASN A 81 7.75 -4.12 -3.30
C ASN A 81 7.93 -5.64 -3.32
N SER A 82 9.07 -6.12 -2.87
CA SER A 82 9.37 -7.55 -2.82
C SER A 82 8.41 -8.31 -1.90
N CYS A 83 8.14 -7.77 -0.73
CA CYS A 83 7.19 -8.37 0.22
C CYS A 83 5.78 -8.43 -0.37
N PHE A 84 5.34 -7.35 -1.01
CA PHE A 84 3.99 -7.26 -1.54
C PHE A 84 3.82 -8.09 -2.80
N GLY A 85 4.84 -8.14 -3.66
CA GLY A 85 4.78 -8.90 -4.91
C GLY A 85 4.61 -10.40 -4.70
N GLY A 86 5.09 -10.93 -3.57
CA GLY A 86 4.92 -12.34 -3.22
C GLY A 86 3.70 -12.63 -2.36
N LEU A 87 2.93 -11.61 -2.00
CA LEU A 87 1.82 -11.75 -1.07
C LEU A 87 0.63 -12.45 -1.73
N ARG A 88 0.00 -13.35 -0.99
CA ARG A 88 -1.21 -14.04 -1.41
C ARG A 88 -2.30 -13.83 -0.36
N HIS A 89 -3.52 -13.63 -0.84
CA HIS A 89 -4.68 -13.47 0.02
C HIS A 89 -5.88 -14.18 -0.61
N PRO A 90 -6.64 -14.98 0.16
CA PRO A 90 -7.77 -15.73 -0.38
C PRO A 90 -8.78 -14.82 -1.07
N GLY A 91 -9.10 -15.15 -2.32
CA GLY A 91 -10.13 -14.43 -3.08
C GLY A 91 -9.75 -13.04 -3.56
N ARG A 92 -8.48 -12.62 -3.40
CA ARG A 92 -8.02 -11.30 -3.81
C ARG A 92 -6.78 -11.42 -4.67
N SER A 93 -6.57 -10.45 -5.56
CA SER A 93 -5.37 -10.38 -6.36
C SER A 93 -4.51 -9.19 -5.93
N THR A 94 -3.21 -9.39 -5.97
CA THR A 94 -2.21 -8.38 -5.65
C THR A 94 -1.20 -8.30 -6.78
N GLU A 95 -0.72 -7.09 -7.05
CA GLU A 95 0.37 -6.88 -8.00
C GLU A 95 1.20 -5.68 -7.59
N VAL A 96 2.46 -5.70 -8.02
CA VAL A 96 3.32 -4.52 -8.03
C VAL A 96 3.52 -4.13 -9.48
N VAL A 97 3.20 -2.90 -9.82
CA VAL A 97 3.16 -2.44 -11.21
C VAL A 97 3.86 -1.09 -11.31
N ALA A 98 4.54 -0.83 -12.43
CA ALA A 98 5.12 0.49 -12.69
C ALA A 98 4.02 1.50 -13.02
N ALA A 99 4.24 2.77 -12.66
CA ALA A 99 3.26 3.82 -12.93
C ALA A 99 2.87 3.87 -14.42
N ALA A 100 3.83 3.66 -15.32
CA ALA A 100 3.59 3.68 -16.76
C ALA A 100 2.66 2.54 -17.23
N ASP A 101 2.53 1.48 -16.44
CA ASP A 101 1.78 0.27 -16.82
C ASP A 101 0.46 0.14 -16.05
N VAL A 102 0.07 1.13 -15.27
CA VAL A 102 -1.18 1.09 -14.51
C VAL A 102 -2.37 1.13 -15.48
N ALA A 103 -3.25 0.15 -15.33
CA ALA A 103 -4.53 0.13 -16.04
C ALA A 103 -5.62 0.71 -15.12
N LEU A 104 -6.26 1.76 -15.54
CA LEU A 104 -7.33 2.41 -14.79
C LEU A 104 -8.69 2.18 -15.43
#